data_ecd7e3d64c4b03624160a26ddf980e98
#
_entry.id   ecd7e3d64c4b03624160a26ddf980e98
#
_cell.length_a   1.000
_cell.length_b   1.000
_cell.length_c   1.000
_cell.angle_alpha   90.00
_cell.angle_beta   90.00
_cell.angle_gamma   90.00
#
_symmetry.space_group_name_H-M   'P 1'
#
loop_
_entity.id
_entity.type
_entity.pdbx_description
1 polymer ?
#
loop_
_entity_poly.entity_id
_entity_poly.type
_entity_poly.pdbx_seq_one_letter_code
_entity_poly.pdbx_strand_id
1 'polypeptide(L)'
;MTLTNSARLSVTQIDLRLTPNSEAVLTARHSLDRLENVLPPEKLEDVRLIVSELVTNSVRHAGLSPNEEISLTVMISDESMRGRVCDPGPGFEKPSEPRPRTDLSGGWGLPILERISDRWGVERNGCACVWFEID
;
A
#
# COMPACT_ATOMS: atom_id res chain seq x y z
N MET A 1 -13.51 -33.31 -1.39
CA MET A 1 -12.94 -32.75 -1.22
C MET A 1 -12.66 -31.90 -1.33
N THR A 2 -12.83 -31.62 -1.44
CA THR A 2 -12.47 -30.86 -1.49
C THR A 2 -11.86 -30.20 -1.36
N LEU A 3 -11.91 -30.36 -0.92
CA LEU A 3 -11.18 -29.68 -0.63
C LEU A 3 -10.44 -29.13 -1.17
N THR A 4 -10.26 -29.42 -1.62
CA THR A 4 -9.54 -28.97 -2.20
C THR A 4 -9.48 -27.71 -2.30
N ASN A 5 -10.05 -27.24 -2.39
CA ASN A 5 -10.04 -26.06 -2.43
C ASN A 5 -9.46 -25.43 -1.53
N SER A 6 -9.37 -26.08 -0.88
CA SER A 6 -8.85 -25.42 0.17
C SER A 6 -7.52 -24.88 0.00
N ALA A 7 -6.75 -25.40 -0.76
CA ALA A 7 -5.46 -24.82 -0.96
C ALA A 7 -5.55 -23.37 -1.20
N ARG A 8 -6.60 -23.01 -1.86
CA ARG A 8 -6.69 -21.65 -2.13
C ARG A 8 -7.07 -20.89 -0.97
N LEU A 9 -7.52 -21.47 0.01
CA LEU A 9 -7.84 -20.76 1.20
C LEU A 9 -6.63 -20.14 1.82
N SER A 10 -5.46 -20.30 1.24
CA SER A 10 -4.30 -19.61 1.73
C SER A 10 -4.29 -18.14 1.36
N VAL A 11 -5.29 -17.65 0.67
CA VAL A 11 -5.37 -16.22 0.40
C VAL A 11 -5.70 -15.47 1.68
N THR A 12 -4.88 -14.47 2.00
CA THR A 12 -5.10 -13.59 3.14
C THR A 12 -5.36 -12.19 2.63
N GLN A 13 -6.37 -11.55 3.17
CA GLN A 13 -6.74 -10.22 2.70
C GLN A 13 -6.95 -9.29 3.88
N ILE A 14 -6.44 -8.07 3.76
CA ILE A 14 -6.67 -6.98 4.68
C ILE A 14 -7.40 -5.89 3.93
N ASP A 15 -8.48 -5.38 4.51
CA ASP A 15 -9.28 -4.33 3.92
C ASP A 15 -9.56 -3.35 5.02
N LEU A 16 -9.04 -2.13 4.87
CA LEU A 16 -9.08 -1.17 5.96
C LEU A 16 -9.42 0.22 5.46
N ARG A 17 -10.23 0.94 6.22
CA ARG A 17 -10.53 2.34 5.96
C ARG A 17 -9.92 3.18 7.05
N LEU A 18 -9.23 4.24 6.65
CA LEU A 18 -8.46 5.07 7.57
C LEU A 18 -8.94 6.51 7.51
N THR A 19 -9.06 7.12 8.68
CA THR A 19 -9.30 8.55 8.75
C THR A 19 -8.00 9.27 8.43
N PRO A 20 -8.04 10.34 7.60
CA PRO A 20 -6.81 11.01 7.19
C PRO A 20 -6.26 11.93 8.29
N ASN A 21 -5.74 11.32 9.34
CA ASN A 21 -5.16 12.07 10.44
C ASN A 21 -3.82 11.46 10.82
N SER A 22 -3.23 11.98 11.90
CA SER A 22 -1.87 11.59 12.28
C SER A 22 -1.79 10.15 12.74
N GLU A 23 -2.91 9.51 13.04
CA GLU A 23 -2.88 8.12 13.50
C GLU A 23 -3.07 7.12 12.38
N ALA A 24 -3.33 7.59 11.17
CA ALA A 24 -3.61 6.69 10.06
C ALA A 24 -2.45 5.74 9.78
N VAL A 25 -1.22 6.25 9.82
CA VAL A 25 -0.06 5.43 9.52
C VAL A 25 0.10 4.33 10.56
N LEU A 26 -0.06 4.68 11.83
CA LEU A 26 0.08 3.69 12.90
C LEU A 26 -1.00 2.63 12.80
N THR A 27 -2.23 3.03 12.52
CA THR A 27 -3.31 2.08 12.36
C THR A 27 -3.03 1.14 11.18
N ALA A 28 -2.54 1.69 10.08
CA ALA A 28 -2.21 0.87 8.93
C ALA A 28 -1.12 -0.13 9.27
N ARG A 29 -0.07 0.32 9.96
CA ARG A 29 1.03 -0.59 10.31
C ARG A 29 0.55 -1.70 11.24
N HIS A 30 -0.33 -1.38 12.19
CA HIS A 30 -0.84 -2.41 13.09
C HIS A 30 -1.68 -3.45 12.36
N SER A 31 -2.41 -3.03 11.33
CA SER A 31 -3.21 -3.99 10.58
C SER A 31 -2.34 -5.04 9.90
N LEU A 32 -1.08 -4.70 9.62
CA LEU A 32 -0.17 -5.62 8.95
C LEU A 32 0.40 -6.65 9.89
N ASP A 33 0.21 -6.50 11.20
CA ASP A 33 0.69 -7.52 12.16
C ASP A 33 0.06 -8.87 11.88
N ARG A 34 -1.10 -8.90 11.25
CA ARG A 34 -1.76 -10.16 10.90
C ARG A 34 -0.96 -10.97 9.91
N LEU A 35 0.01 -10.35 9.26
CA LEU A 35 0.81 -11.03 8.25
C LEU A 35 2.08 -11.66 8.80
N GLU A 36 2.29 -11.59 10.11
CA GLU A 36 3.54 -12.07 10.71
C GLU A 36 3.75 -13.56 10.49
N ASN A 37 2.68 -14.32 10.38
CA ASN A 37 2.79 -15.73 10.13
C ASN A 37 2.52 -16.13 8.69
N VAL A 38 2.38 -15.11 7.83
CA VAL A 38 2.05 -15.35 6.42
C VAL A 38 3.22 -14.97 5.52
N LEU A 39 3.97 -13.95 5.89
CA LEU A 39 5.10 -13.45 5.11
C LEU A 39 6.40 -13.63 5.88
N PRO A 40 7.50 -13.85 5.17
CA PRO A 40 8.81 -13.80 5.82
C PRO A 40 9.04 -12.42 6.44
N PRO A 41 9.81 -12.35 7.53
CA PRO A 41 10.00 -11.06 8.21
C PRO A 41 10.54 -9.95 7.30
N GLU A 42 11.44 -10.28 6.41
CA GLU A 42 12.02 -9.27 5.54
C GLU A 42 10.98 -8.70 4.59
N LYS A 43 10.15 -9.57 4.04
CA LYS A 43 9.10 -9.12 3.13
C LYS A 43 8.07 -8.31 3.88
N LEU A 44 7.73 -8.71 5.08
CA LEU A 44 6.77 -7.96 5.88
C LEU A 44 7.29 -6.57 6.20
N GLU A 45 8.59 -6.42 6.48
CA GLU A 45 9.14 -5.10 6.72
C GLU A 45 9.06 -4.23 5.47
N ASP A 46 9.30 -4.82 4.30
CA ASP A 46 9.15 -4.10 3.05
C ASP A 46 7.73 -3.60 2.87
N VAL A 47 6.75 -4.46 3.14
CA VAL A 47 5.35 -4.09 3.02
C VAL A 47 5.01 -2.97 4.00
N ARG A 48 5.48 -3.08 5.25
CA ARG A 48 5.23 -2.03 6.23
C ARG A 48 5.78 -0.69 5.78
N LEU A 49 6.97 -0.71 5.20
CA LEU A 49 7.60 0.53 4.76
C LEU A 49 6.82 1.15 3.61
N ILE A 50 6.46 0.35 2.61
CA ILE A 50 5.70 0.88 1.49
C ILE A 50 4.36 1.43 1.95
N VAL A 51 3.63 0.67 2.74
CA VAL A 51 2.31 1.10 3.20
C VAL A 51 2.43 2.38 4.01
N SER A 52 3.44 2.47 4.89
CA SER A 52 3.63 3.68 5.68
C SER A 52 3.84 4.90 4.80
N GLU A 53 4.66 4.76 3.76
CA GLU A 53 4.93 5.88 2.87
C GLU A 53 3.70 6.28 2.07
N LEU A 54 2.97 5.30 1.57
CA LEU A 54 1.79 5.61 0.76
C LEU A 54 0.68 6.24 1.59
N VAL A 55 0.46 5.74 2.80
CA VAL A 55 -0.55 6.34 3.68
C VAL A 55 -0.11 7.74 4.09
N THR A 56 1.17 7.92 4.40
CA THR A 56 1.68 9.23 4.75
C THR A 56 1.44 10.21 3.61
N ASN A 57 1.69 9.78 2.37
CA ASN A 57 1.45 10.65 1.23
C ASN A 57 -0.01 11.07 1.13
N SER A 58 -0.92 10.13 1.34
CA SER A 58 -2.34 10.46 1.30
C SER A 58 -2.71 11.46 2.38
N VAL A 59 -2.19 11.27 3.60
CA VAL A 59 -2.50 12.18 4.70
C VAL A 59 -1.93 13.56 4.44
N ARG A 60 -0.72 13.64 3.91
CA ARG A 60 -0.03 14.93 3.79
C ARG A 60 -0.33 15.70 2.53
N HIS A 61 -0.53 14.99 1.42
CA HIS A 61 -0.52 15.64 0.12
C HIS A 61 -1.81 15.57 -0.66
N ALA A 62 -2.78 14.77 -0.22
CA ALA A 62 -4.01 14.63 -0.98
C ALA A 62 -5.05 15.71 -0.66
N GLY A 63 -4.84 16.49 0.37
CA GLY A 63 -5.77 17.56 0.72
C GLY A 63 -7.12 17.04 1.18
N LEU A 64 -7.12 15.92 1.90
CA LEU A 64 -8.37 15.29 2.29
C LEU A 64 -9.05 16.02 3.43
N SER A 65 -10.38 16.06 3.38
CA SER A 65 -11.15 16.59 4.49
C SER A 65 -11.29 15.48 5.57
N PRO A 66 -11.64 15.88 6.80
CA PRO A 66 -11.77 14.87 7.87
C PRO A 66 -12.85 13.82 7.60
N ASN A 67 -13.77 14.10 6.69
CA ASN A 67 -14.85 13.15 6.39
C ASN A 67 -14.48 12.18 5.29
N GLU A 68 -13.34 12.36 4.64
CA GLU A 68 -12.91 11.46 3.60
C GLU A 68 -12.06 10.36 4.18
N GLU A 69 -11.92 9.26 3.45
CA GLU A 69 -11.22 8.10 3.97
C GLU A 69 -10.15 7.63 3.00
N ILE A 70 -9.11 7.04 3.58
CA ILE A 70 -8.04 6.38 2.82
C ILE A 70 -8.33 4.89 2.91
N SER A 71 -8.29 4.20 1.78
CA SER A 71 -8.51 2.76 1.74
C SER A 71 -7.18 2.05 1.59
N LEU A 72 -6.98 1.02 2.38
CA LEU A 72 -5.82 0.15 2.28
C LEU A 72 -6.31 -1.27 2.03
N THR A 73 -5.83 -1.88 0.96
CA THR A 73 -6.13 -3.27 0.66
C THR A 73 -4.82 -4.01 0.48
N VAL A 74 -4.67 -5.16 1.14
CA VAL A 74 -3.51 -6.03 0.96
C VAL A 74 -4.04 -7.42 0.71
N MET A 75 -3.52 -8.06 -0.32
CA MET A 75 -3.94 -9.41 -0.67
C MET A 75 -2.69 -10.26 -0.85
N ILE A 76 -2.66 -11.40 -0.19
CA ILE A 76 -1.54 -12.31 -0.28
C ILE A 76 -2.06 -13.63 -0.80
N SER A 77 -1.42 -14.14 -1.85
CA SER A 77 -1.79 -15.38 -2.47
C SER A 77 -0.51 -16.15 -2.72
N ASP A 78 -0.43 -17.35 -2.18
CA ASP A 78 0.78 -18.15 -2.26
C ASP A 78 1.94 -17.35 -1.68
N GLU A 79 2.94 -17.04 -2.47
CA GLU A 79 4.09 -16.32 -1.97
C GLU A 79 4.17 -14.90 -2.48
N SER A 80 3.14 -14.44 -3.16
CA SER A 80 3.15 -13.09 -3.69
C SER A 80 2.11 -12.24 -2.97
N MET A 81 2.32 -10.93 -2.99
CA MET A 81 1.37 -10.04 -2.35
C MET A 81 1.13 -8.83 -3.23
N ARG A 82 -0.05 -8.28 -3.10
CA ARG A 82 -0.42 -7.05 -3.80
C ARG A 82 -1.07 -6.11 -2.78
N GLY A 83 -0.62 -4.86 -2.80
CA GLY A 83 -1.18 -3.85 -1.93
C GLY A 83 -1.68 -2.67 -2.72
N ARG A 84 -2.63 -1.92 -2.15
CA ARG A 84 -3.19 -0.76 -2.80
C ARG A 84 -3.65 0.23 -1.76
N VAL A 85 -3.28 1.49 -1.96
CA VAL A 85 -3.73 2.58 -1.11
C VAL A 85 -4.45 3.57 -2.00
N CYS A 86 -5.70 3.88 -1.66
CA CYS A 86 -6.54 4.77 -2.45
C CYS A 86 -7.08 5.90 -1.60
N ASP A 87 -7.23 7.08 -2.21
CA ASP A 87 -7.87 8.20 -1.54
C ASP A 87 -8.63 9.02 -2.58
N PRO A 88 -9.56 9.89 -2.15
CA PRO A 88 -10.34 10.70 -3.08
C PRO A 88 -9.64 11.95 -3.57
N GLY A 89 -8.35 12.13 -3.25
CA GLY A 89 -7.61 13.30 -3.69
C GLY A 89 -7.22 13.22 -5.15
N PRO A 90 -6.48 14.21 -5.64
CA PRO A 90 -6.13 14.26 -7.06
C PRO A 90 -5.09 13.25 -7.48
N GLY A 91 -4.33 12.69 -6.53
CA GLY A 91 -3.31 11.73 -6.88
C GLY A 91 -2.12 12.37 -7.57
N PHE A 92 -1.34 11.54 -8.22
CA PHE A 92 -0.20 12.00 -8.99
C PHE A 92 0.04 10.99 -10.10
N GLU A 93 0.90 11.35 -11.05
CA GLU A 93 1.20 10.48 -12.17
C GLU A 93 2.52 9.78 -11.92
N LYS A 94 2.58 8.52 -12.36
CA LYS A 94 3.83 7.79 -12.29
C LYS A 94 4.82 8.42 -13.24
N PRO A 95 6.00 8.84 -12.76
CA PRO A 95 6.97 9.45 -13.66
C PRO A 95 7.48 8.46 -14.68
N SER A 96 7.75 8.95 -15.89
CA SER A 96 8.30 8.10 -16.92
C SER A 96 9.75 7.75 -16.67
N GLU A 97 10.42 8.52 -15.84
CA GLU A 97 11.81 8.28 -15.49
C GLU A 97 11.97 8.38 -13.99
N PRO A 98 12.92 7.63 -13.43
CA PRO A 98 13.15 7.71 -12.00
C PRO A 98 13.53 9.12 -11.58
N ARG A 99 12.99 9.56 -10.47
CA ARG A 99 13.30 10.87 -9.95
C ARG A 99 14.58 10.80 -9.13
N PRO A 100 15.37 11.87 -9.14
CA PRO A 100 16.55 11.90 -8.27
C PRO A 100 16.12 11.81 -6.81
N ARG A 101 16.87 11.07 -6.06
CA ARG A 101 16.54 10.91 -4.66
C ARG A 101 16.80 12.16 -3.85
N THR A 102 17.47 13.12 -4.44
CA THR A 102 17.74 14.38 -3.77
C THR A 102 16.50 15.26 -3.68
N ASP A 103 15.42 14.87 -4.32
CA ASP A 103 14.20 15.64 -4.21
C ASP A 103 13.57 15.37 -2.85
N LEU A 104 13.96 16.17 -1.89
CA LEU A 104 13.54 15.95 -0.51
C LEU A 104 12.10 16.34 -0.28
N SER A 105 11.53 17.17 -1.14
CA SER A 105 10.11 17.45 -1.02
C SER A 105 9.30 16.26 -1.45
N GLY A 106 9.96 15.27 -2.01
CA GLY A 106 9.27 14.12 -2.51
C GLY A 106 8.49 13.41 -1.46
N GLY A 107 9.03 12.74 -0.61
CA GLY A 107 8.24 12.00 0.33
C GLY A 107 7.05 11.33 -0.32
N TRP A 108 7.14 11.05 -1.63
CA TRP A 108 6.01 10.50 -2.36
C TRP A 108 5.94 8.99 -2.29
N GLY A 109 6.93 8.35 -1.73
CA GLY A 109 6.98 6.91 -1.68
C GLY A 109 7.47 6.27 -2.97
N LEU A 110 7.63 7.05 -4.04
CA LEU A 110 8.00 6.47 -5.32
C LEU A 110 9.36 5.80 -5.33
N PRO A 111 10.41 6.38 -4.73
CA PRO A 111 11.71 5.70 -4.72
C PRO A 111 11.65 4.36 -4.01
N ILE A 112 10.82 4.25 -2.97
CA ILE A 112 10.68 3.00 -2.26
C ILE A 112 9.99 1.97 -3.13
N LEU A 113 8.97 2.39 -3.86
CA LEU A 113 8.28 1.47 -4.77
C LEU A 113 9.22 0.95 -5.84
N GLU A 114 10.07 1.82 -6.39
CA GLU A 114 11.01 1.38 -7.42
C GLU A 114 12.02 0.39 -6.87
N ARG A 115 12.40 0.54 -5.61
CA ARG A 115 13.44 -0.31 -5.04
C ARG A 115 12.93 -1.64 -4.51
N ILE A 116 11.72 -1.63 -3.97
CA ILE A 116 11.25 -2.78 -3.21
C ILE A 116 10.22 -3.60 -3.97
N SER A 117 9.31 -2.93 -4.68
CA SER A 117 8.27 -3.69 -5.35
C SER A 117 8.77 -4.22 -6.69
N ASP A 118 8.18 -5.33 -7.11
CA ASP A 118 8.48 -5.89 -8.42
C ASP A 118 7.69 -5.19 -9.51
N ARG A 119 6.51 -4.70 -9.17
CA ARG A 119 5.68 -3.93 -10.08
C ARG A 119 4.88 -2.93 -9.27
N TRP A 120 4.58 -1.79 -9.85
CA TRP A 120 3.74 -0.79 -9.20
C TRP A 120 3.15 0.16 -10.22
N GLY A 121 2.09 0.83 -9.84
CA GLY A 121 1.47 1.78 -10.74
C GLY A 121 0.51 2.69 -10.01
N VAL A 122 -0.04 3.62 -10.78
CA VAL A 122 -1.00 4.61 -10.28
C VAL A 122 -2.25 4.51 -11.13
N GLU A 123 -3.41 4.50 -10.47
CA GLU A 123 -4.69 4.42 -11.16
C GLU A 123 -5.59 5.56 -10.70
N ARG A 124 -6.45 6.01 -11.60
CA ARG A 124 -7.42 7.06 -11.30
C ARG A 124 -8.77 6.67 -11.86
N ASN A 125 -9.57 6.02 -11.03
CA ASN A 125 -10.92 5.61 -11.43
C ASN A 125 -11.87 6.10 -10.35
N GLY A 126 -12.13 7.42 -10.35
CA GLY A 126 -12.98 8.00 -9.32
C GLY A 126 -12.24 8.30 -8.05
N CYS A 127 -11.11 7.66 -7.82
CA CYS A 127 -10.22 7.98 -6.71
C CYS A 127 -8.80 7.72 -7.17
N ALA A 128 -7.84 8.22 -6.42
CA ALA A 128 -6.43 8.06 -6.74
C ALA A 128 -5.89 6.85 -5.98
N CYS A 129 -5.35 5.88 -6.71
CA CYS A 129 -4.83 4.67 -6.12
C CYS A 129 -3.39 4.44 -6.54
N VAL A 130 -2.58 4.00 -5.58
CA VAL A 130 -1.24 3.51 -5.87
C VAL A 130 -1.23 2.04 -5.48
N TRP A 131 -0.81 1.20 -6.38
CA TRP A 131 -0.75 -0.25 -6.13
C TRP A 131 0.67 -0.74 -6.31
N PHE A 132 0.98 -1.86 -5.67
CA PHE A 132 2.30 -2.46 -5.80
C PHE A 132 2.18 -3.97 -5.62
N GLU A 133 3.14 -4.68 -6.19
CA GLU A 133 3.21 -6.14 -6.08
C GLU A 133 4.62 -6.55 -5.71
N ILE A 134 4.71 -7.53 -4.84
CA ILE A 134 5.97 -8.13 -4.42
C ILE A 134 5.81 -9.64 -4.58
N ASP A 135 6.66 -10.22 -5.39
CA ASP A 135 6.62 -11.67 -5.63
C ASP A 135 7.29 -12.47 -4.53
#